data_5d214562914e5e28ff43cba6a65d72d7
#
_entry.id   5d214562914e5e28ff43cba6a65d72d7
#
_cell.length_a   1.000
_cell.length_b   1.000
_cell.length_c   1.000
_cell.angle_alpha   90.00
_cell.angle_beta   90.00
_cell.angle_gamma   90.00
#
_symmetry.space_group_name_H-M   'P 1'
#
loop_
_entity.id
_entity.type
_entity.pdbx_description
1 polymer ?
#
loop_
_entity_poly.entity_id
_entity_poly.type
_entity_poly.pdbx_seq_one_letter_code
_entity_poly.pdbx_strand_id
1 'polypeptide(L)'
;MERTDVLRILLTNDDGVEAAGIEALVRVLSPHHTVVVAAPAFEQSGMSHAITVKKCIRLDRYRPLEERYGVAAYRIEGTPADCVKLYLEAISSDIYPEYVISGINHGANLGTDVLYSGTANAAMEAYLHGITATAVSLD
;
A
#
# COMPACT_ATOMS: atom_id res chain seq x y z
N MET A 1 -5.66 -3.58 -32.17
CA MET A 1 -4.46 -3.88 -31.37
C MET A 1 -4.61 -3.29 -29.98
N GLU A 2 -4.53 -4.12 -28.99
CA GLU A 2 -4.61 -3.62 -27.63
C GLU A 2 -3.29 -2.95 -27.25
N ARG A 3 -3.43 -1.82 -26.61
CA ARG A 3 -2.32 -1.13 -26.05
C ARG A 3 -2.24 -1.43 -24.56
N THR A 4 -1.10 -1.92 -24.13
CA THR A 4 -0.86 -2.20 -22.72
C THR A 4 0.04 -1.12 -22.16
N ASP A 5 -0.49 -0.29 -21.29
CA ASP A 5 0.30 0.74 -20.62
C ASP A 5 0.94 0.16 -19.37
N VAL A 6 2.23 0.46 -19.18
CA VAL A 6 2.93 0.14 -17.94
C VAL A 6 2.66 1.25 -16.95
N LEU A 7 2.03 0.92 -15.85
CA LEU A 7 1.71 1.87 -14.80
C LEU A 7 2.74 1.79 -13.68
N ARG A 8 2.92 2.89 -12.98
CA ARG A 8 3.68 2.93 -11.73
C ARG A 8 2.68 2.81 -10.59
N ILE A 9 2.74 1.71 -9.85
CA ILE A 9 1.75 1.37 -8.85
C ILE A 9 2.40 1.23 -7.48
N LEU A 10 1.86 1.96 -6.50
CA LEU A 10 2.20 1.77 -5.10
C LEU A 10 1.16 0.85 -4.47
N LEU A 11 1.64 -0.20 -3.81
CA LEU A 11 0.79 -1.13 -3.07
C LEU A 11 1.00 -0.94 -1.57
N THR A 12 -0.10 -0.89 -0.85
CA THR A 12 -0.11 -0.91 0.61
C THR A 12 -1.25 -1.78 1.10
N ASN A 13 -1.36 -2.01 2.40
CA ASN A 13 -2.46 -2.79 2.96
C ASN A 13 -2.63 -2.49 4.45
N ASP A 14 -3.62 -3.11 5.05
CA ASP A 14 -3.89 -3.04 6.48
C ASP A 14 -3.34 -4.27 7.23
N ASP A 15 -3.23 -5.40 6.53
CA ASP A 15 -2.84 -6.67 7.15
C ASP A 15 -1.34 -6.82 7.38
N GLY A 16 -0.53 -5.96 6.79
CA GLY A 16 0.92 -5.98 6.96
C GLY A 16 1.66 -6.49 5.73
N VAL A 17 2.95 -6.16 5.66
CA VAL A 17 3.80 -6.45 4.50
C VAL A 17 3.96 -7.95 4.24
N GLU A 18 3.80 -8.78 5.28
CA GLU A 18 3.94 -10.24 5.16
C GLU A 18 2.65 -10.93 4.73
N ALA A 19 1.55 -10.19 4.58
CA ALA A 19 0.25 -10.79 4.31
C ALA A 19 0.15 -11.36 2.89
N ALA A 20 -0.61 -12.44 2.76
CA ALA A 20 -0.80 -13.11 1.47
C ALA A 20 -1.52 -12.23 0.43
N GLY A 21 -2.40 -11.33 0.89
CA GLY A 21 -3.17 -10.46 0.01
C GLY A 21 -2.30 -9.50 -0.78
N ILE A 22 -1.34 -8.86 -0.12
CA ILE A 22 -0.46 -7.92 -0.83
C ILE A 22 0.53 -8.68 -1.72
N GLU A 23 1.00 -9.84 -1.29
CA GLU A 23 1.86 -10.68 -2.13
C GLU A 23 1.13 -11.12 -3.39
N ALA A 24 -0.15 -11.45 -3.30
CA ALA A 24 -0.96 -11.81 -4.47
C ALA A 24 -1.02 -10.65 -5.48
N LEU A 25 -1.19 -9.42 -5.01
CA LEU A 25 -1.17 -8.24 -5.87
C LEU A 25 0.18 -8.06 -6.55
N VAL A 26 1.28 -8.22 -5.81
CA VAL A 26 2.63 -8.12 -6.36
C VAL A 26 2.82 -9.17 -7.46
N ARG A 27 2.44 -10.40 -7.19
CA ARG A 27 2.59 -11.52 -8.14
C ARG A 27 1.86 -11.27 -9.45
N VAL A 28 0.64 -10.71 -9.36
CA VAL A 28 -0.19 -10.49 -10.54
C VAL A 28 0.25 -9.24 -11.32
N LEU A 29 0.64 -8.18 -10.61
CA LEU A 29 0.89 -6.88 -11.23
C LEU A 29 2.34 -6.68 -11.67
N SER A 30 3.31 -7.22 -10.94
CA SER A 30 4.72 -6.95 -11.21
C SER A 30 5.21 -7.40 -12.58
N PRO A 31 4.67 -8.47 -13.21
CA PRO A 31 5.09 -8.83 -14.57
C PRO A 31 4.69 -7.81 -15.64
N HIS A 32 3.72 -6.94 -15.36
CA HIS A 32 3.15 -6.03 -16.34
C HIS A 32 3.32 -4.54 -16.00
N HIS A 33 3.64 -4.23 -14.75
CA HIS A 33 3.72 -2.84 -14.27
C HIS A 33 4.94 -2.65 -13.37
N THR A 34 5.29 -1.39 -13.16
CA THR A 34 6.30 -1.02 -12.16
C THR A 34 5.62 -0.95 -10.79
N VAL A 35 5.97 -1.87 -9.91
CA VAL A 35 5.32 -2.01 -8.61
C VAL A 35 6.28 -1.67 -7.49
N VAL A 36 5.80 -0.88 -6.54
CA VAL A 36 6.48 -0.60 -5.28
C VAL A 36 5.55 -0.96 -4.14
N VAL A 37 6.09 -1.58 -3.11
CA VAL A 37 5.34 -1.91 -1.91
C VAL A 37 5.80 -1.02 -0.76
N ALA A 38 4.86 -0.38 -0.07
CA ALA A 38 5.12 0.32 1.19
C ALA A 38 3.97 -0.03 2.13
N ALA A 39 4.21 -0.96 3.03
CA ALA A 39 3.16 -1.54 3.85
C ALA A 39 3.56 -1.62 5.32
N PRO A 40 2.56 -1.67 6.23
CA PRO A 40 2.83 -1.75 7.66
C PRO A 40 3.65 -2.99 8.02
N ALA A 41 4.52 -2.82 9.01
CA ALA A 41 5.32 -3.91 9.55
C ALA A 41 4.43 -4.97 10.21
N PHE A 42 3.32 -4.53 10.80
CA PHE A 42 2.41 -5.38 11.54
C PHE A 42 0.98 -5.11 11.12
N GLU A 43 0.09 -6.07 11.38
CA GLU A 43 -1.32 -5.89 11.12
C GLU A 43 -1.85 -4.64 11.84
N GLN A 44 -2.66 -3.86 11.13
CA GLN A 44 -3.22 -2.60 11.59
C GLN A 44 -4.75 -2.61 11.61
N SER A 45 -5.36 -3.78 11.67
CA SER A 45 -6.82 -3.92 11.66
C SER A 45 -7.47 -3.06 12.74
N GLY A 46 -8.52 -2.32 12.35
CA GLY A 46 -9.23 -1.44 13.26
C GLY A 46 -8.65 -0.04 13.40
N MET A 47 -7.53 0.24 12.74
CA MET A 47 -6.96 1.58 12.70
C MET A 47 -7.68 2.41 11.65
N SER A 48 -8.06 3.64 12.02
CA SER A 48 -8.66 4.58 11.07
C SER A 48 -7.56 5.33 10.31
N HIS A 49 -7.91 6.47 9.68
CA HIS A 49 -6.94 7.33 9.00
C HIS A 49 -6.08 8.06 10.06
N ALA A 50 -5.23 7.32 10.74
CA ALA A 50 -4.34 7.85 11.75
C ALA A 50 -2.96 8.08 11.15
N ILE A 51 -2.40 9.27 11.41
CA ILE A 51 -1.06 9.64 11.01
C ILE A 51 -0.22 9.80 12.27
N THR A 52 0.97 9.19 12.27
CA THR A 52 1.91 9.34 13.38
C THR A 52 2.60 10.69 13.27
N VAL A 53 2.38 11.57 14.27
CA VAL A 53 2.79 12.97 14.19
C VAL A 53 4.10 13.25 14.94
N LYS A 54 4.36 12.59 16.04
CA LYS A 54 5.49 12.93 16.94
C LYS A 54 6.46 11.78 17.21
N LYS A 55 6.45 10.75 16.38
CA LYS A 55 7.34 9.62 16.54
C LYS A 55 8.21 9.46 15.31
N CYS A 56 9.42 8.95 15.52
CA CYS A 56 10.20 8.46 14.40
C CYS A 56 9.56 7.19 13.88
N ILE A 57 9.30 7.14 12.58
CA ILE A 57 8.73 5.96 11.94
C ILE A 57 9.90 5.13 11.42
N ARG A 58 9.96 3.86 11.86
CA ARG A 58 11.00 2.95 11.39
C ARG A 58 10.65 2.44 9.99
N LEU A 59 11.61 2.51 9.09
CA LEU A 59 11.48 2.04 7.72
C LEU A 59 12.64 1.11 7.41
N ASP A 60 12.32 -0.09 6.91
CA ASP A 60 13.30 -1.06 6.44
C ASP A 60 12.93 -1.54 5.05
N ARG A 61 13.93 -2.00 4.28
CA ARG A 61 13.67 -2.72 3.04
C ARG A 61 13.09 -4.09 3.37
N TYR A 62 12.07 -4.51 2.62
CA TYR A 62 11.48 -5.83 2.80
C TYR A 62 12.00 -6.79 1.74
N ARG A 63 13.09 -7.46 2.04
CA ARG A 63 13.84 -8.31 1.10
C ARG A 63 13.05 -9.48 0.51
N PRO A 64 12.16 -10.17 1.25
CA PRO A 64 11.45 -11.32 0.66
C PRO A 64 10.68 -11.00 -0.61
N LEU A 65 9.98 -9.86 -0.68
CA LEU A 65 9.28 -9.47 -1.89
C LEU A 65 10.25 -8.97 -2.96
N GLU A 66 11.31 -8.26 -2.56
CA GLU A 66 12.31 -7.76 -3.49
C GLU A 66 13.01 -8.90 -4.22
N GLU A 67 13.40 -9.93 -3.47
CA GLU A 67 14.13 -11.07 -4.04
C GLU A 67 13.23 -11.96 -4.88
N ARG A 68 11.98 -12.14 -4.46
CA ARG A 68 11.05 -13.04 -5.15
C ARG A 68 10.50 -12.44 -6.43
N TYR A 69 10.20 -11.15 -6.44
CA TYR A 69 9.49 -10.51 -7.55
C TYR A 69 10.25 -9.38 -8.24
N GLY A 70 11.40 -8.99 -7.75
CA GLY A 70 12.19 -7.92 -8.33
C GLY A 70 11.58 -6.54 -8.20
N VAL A 71 10.76 -6.32 -7.16
CA VAL A 71 10.12 -5.04 -6.88
C VAL A 71 10.82 -4.34 -5.73
N ALA A 72 10.68 -3.01 -5.63
CA ALA A 72 11.09 -2.31 -4.43
C ALA A 72 10.02 -2.52 -3.36
N ALA A 73 10.42 -2.86 -2.16
CA ALA A 73 9.48 -3.12 -1.07
C ALA A 73 10.01 -2.58 0.25
N TYR A 74 9.12 -1.91 0.98
CA TYR A 74 9.43 -1.26 2.25
C TYR A 74 8.48 -1.75 3.33
N ARG A 75 9.05 -2.00 4.50
CA ARG A 75 8.34 -2.40 5.71
C ARG A 75 8.38 -1.20 6.66
N ILE A 76 7.22 -0.71 7.06
CA ILE A 76 7.11 0.55 7.79
C ILE A 76 6.37 0.32 9.09
N GLU A 77 6.96 0.76 10.22
CA GLU A 77 6.29 0.66 11.52
C GLU A 77 5.35 1.84 11.70
N GLY A 78 4.25 1.83 10.97
CA GLY A 78 3.25 2.86 10.98
C GLY A 78 1.91 2.34 10.47
N THR A 79 0.92 3.23 10.42
CA THR A 79 -0.39 2.89 9.87
C THR A 79 -0.32 2.81 8.34
N PRO A 80 -1.36 2.21 7.68
CA PRO A 80 -1.40 2.26 6.21
C PRO A 80 -1.33 3.67 5.65
N ALA A 81 -2.00 4.64 6.26
CA ALA A 81 -1.92 6.04 5.84
C ALA A 81 -0.51 6.60 6.00
N ASP A 82 0.18 6.25 7.10
CA ASP A 82 1.60 6.62 7.29
C ASP A 82 2.46 6.06 6.15
N CYS A 83 2.22 4.82 5.73
CA CYS A 83 2.99 4.19 4.67
C CYS A 83 2.86 4.94 3.35
N VAL A 84 1.64 5.30 2.97
CA VAL A 84 1.36 6.08 1.75
C VAL A 84 2.01 7.46 1.85
N LYS A 85 1.77 8.16 2.94
CA LYS A 85 2.29 9.52 3.14
C LYS A 85 3.82 9.52 3.11
N LEU A 86 4.45 8.64 3.86
CA LEU A 86 5.91 8.57 3.93
C LEU A 86 6.50 8.23 2.57
N TYR A 87 5.93 7.27 1.86
CA TYR A 87 6.42 6.92 0.54
C TYR A 87 6.33 8.11 -0.41
N LEU A 88 5.17 8.75 -0.50
CA LEU A 88 4.96 9.85 -1.44
C LEU A 88 5.82 11.07 -1.13
N GLU A 89 6.04 11.35 0.14
CA GLU A 89 6.74 12.58 0.55
C GLU A 89 8.25 12.42 0.72
N ALA A 90 8.74 11.22 1.00
CA ALA A 90 10.13 11.03 1.36
C ALA A 90 10.90 9.96 0.56
N ILE A 91 10.21 8.99 -0.02
CA ILE A 91 10.86 7.83 -0.64
C ILE A 91 10.73 7.82 -2.16
N SER A 92 9.73 8.48 -2.70
CA SER A 92 9.31 8.34 -4.09
C SER A 92 10.18 9.04 -5.14
N SER A 93 11.41 9.41 -4.80
CA SER A 93 12.29 10.15 -5.72
C SER A 93 12.51 9.43 -7.05
N ASP A 94 12.63 8.09 -7.02
CA ASP A 94 12.88 7.29 -8.23
C ASP A 94 11.59 6.87 -8.91
N ILE A 95 10.57 6.50 -8.14
CA ILE A 95 9.30 6.01 -8.66
C ILE A 95 8.17 6.74 -7.95
N TYR A 96 7.61 7.74 -8.61
CA TYR A 96 6.40 8.40 -8.11
C TYR A 96 5.19 7.69 -8.73
N PRO A 97 4.31 7.12 -7.91
CA PRO A 97 3.22 6.32 -8.44
C PRO A 97 2.14 7.18 -9.09
N GLU A 98 1.52 6.64 -10.11
CA GLU A 98 0.34 7.23 -10.73
C GLU A 98 -0.95 6.54 -10.27
N TYR A 99 -0.80 5.42 -9.54
CA TYR A 99 -1.92 4.66 -9.02
C TYR A 99 -1.54 4.03 -7.67
N VAL A 100 -2.46 4.02 -6.72
CA VAL A 100 -2.26 3.35 -5.42
C VAL A 100 -3.36 2.32 -5.23
N ILE A 101 -2.97 1.11 -4.86
CA ILE A 101 -3.90 0.05 -4.49
C ILE A 101 -3.64 -0.31 -3.03
N SER A 102 -4.69 -0.23 -2.21
CA SER A 102 -4.64 -0.66 -0.82
C SER A 102 -5.41 -1.99 -0.71
N GLY A 103 -4.69 -3.04 -0.39
CA GLY A 103 -5.28 -4.37 -0.24
C GLY A 103 -4.30 -5.50 -0.59
N ILE A 104 -4.76 -6.70 -0.74
CA ILE A 104 -6.17 -7.13 -0.59
C ILE A 104 -6.42 -7.34 0.90
N ASN A 105 -7.39 -6.65 1.47
CA ASN A 105 -7.74 -6.82 2.87
C ASN A 105 -8.51 -8.13 3.08
N HIS A 106 -8.15 -8.85 4.13
CA HIS A 106 -8.89 -10.04 4.52
C HIS A 106 -10.07 -9.62 5.37
N GLY A 107 -11.25 -9.67 4.78
CA GLY A 107 -12.50 -9.20 5.39
C GLY A 107 -13.06 -7.99 4.65
N ALA A 108 -14.39 -7.91 4.59
CA ALA A 108 -15.09 -6.84 3.89
C ALA A 108 -15.06 -5.52 4.68
N ASN A 109 -15.00 -4.41 3.96
CA ASN A 109 -15.16 -3.07 4.54
C ASN A 109 -16.49 -2.51 4.05
N LEU A 110 -17.52 -2.60 4.90
CA LEU A 110 -18.90 -2.27 4.53
C LEU A 110 -19.49 -1.20 5.46
N GLY A 111 -20.35 -0.37 4.90
CA GLY A 111 -21.10 0.61 5.67
C GLY A 111 -20.22 1.56 6.46
N THR A 112 -20.51 1.76 7.74
CA THR A 112 -19.74 2.64 8.60
C THR A 112 -18.35 2.11 8.89
N ASP A 113 -18.09 0.81 8.68
CA ASP A 113 -16.77 0.22 8.90
C ASP A 113 -15.73 0.81 7.95
N VAL A 114 -16.15 1.29 6.79
CA VAL A 114 -15.25 1.95 5.83
C VAL A 114 -14.54 3.14 6.47
N LEU A 115 -15.22 3.88 7.34
CA LEU A 115 -14.63 5.06 8.00
C LEU A 115 -13.51 4.67 8.97
N TYR A 116 -13.49 3.44 9.44
CA TYR A 116 -12.50 2.95 10.40
C TYR A 116 -11.52 1.96 9.77
N SER A 117 -11.62 1.74 8.47
CA SER A 117 -10.76 0.81 7.76
C SER A 117 -9.43 1.45 7.39
N GLY A 118 -8.33 0.82 7.82
CA GLY A 118 -6.99 1.21 7.39
C GLY A 118 -6.81 1.04 5.88
N THR A 119 -7.45 0.01 5.30
CA THR A 119 -7.41 -0.23 3.86
C THR A 119 -8.02 0.92 3.08
N ALA A 120 -9.23 1.34 3.46
CA ALA A 120 -9.91 2.45 2.80
C ALA A 120 -9.21 3.79 3.05
N ASN A 121 -8.71 3.99 4.27
CA ASN A 121 -8.08 5.26 4.62
C ASN A 121 -6.67 5.42 4.03
N ALA A 122 -5.97 4.33 3.75
CA ALA A 122 -4.73 4.40 2.96
C ALA A 122 -5.01 4.91 1.54
N ALA A 123 -6.07 4.41 0.92
CA ALA A 123 -6.49 4.89 -0.41
C ALA A 123 -6.91 6.36 -0.35
N MET A 124 -7.59 6.76 0.72
CA MET A 124 -7.97 8.17 0.94
C MET A 124 -6.73 9.07 1.05
N GLU A 125 -5.70 8.62 1.75
CA GLU A 125 -4.45 9.38 1.88
C GLU A 125 -3.83 9.61 0.49
N ALA A 126 -3.80 8.59 -0.37
CA ALA A 126 -3.31 8.73 -1.73
C ALA A 126 -4.14 9.74 -2.53
N TYR A 127 -5.44 9.68 -2.39
CA TYR A 127 -6.35 10.62 -3.06
C TYR A 127 -6.07 12.06 -2.62
N LEU A 128 -5.80 12.28 -1.34
CA LEU A 128 -5.46 13.61 -0.83
C LEU A 128 -4.16 14.14 -1.44
N HIS A 129 -3.29 13.26 -1.95
CA HIS A 129 -2.08 13.64 -2.68
C HIS A 129 -2.33 13.74 -4.19
N GLY A 130 -3.58 13.68 -4.64
CA GLY A 130 -3.93 13.81 -6.04
C GLY A 130 -3.70 12.55 -6.89
N ILE A 131 -3.61 11.38 -6.27
CA ILE A 131 -3.33 10.14 -6.96
C ILE A 131 -4.58 9.26 -6.98
N THR A 132 -4.86 8.66 -8.14
CA THR A 132 -5.94 7.69 -8.27
C THR A 132 -5.67 6.49 -7.37
N ALA A 133 -6.66 6.08 -6.58
CA ALA A 133 -6.50 5.02 -5.61
C ALA A 133 -7.70 4.09 -5.57
N THR A 134 -7.43 2.83 -5.24
CA THR A 134 -8.45 1.80 -5.09
C THR A 134 -8.19 1.03 -3.79
N ALA A 135 -9.23 0.77 -3.04
CA ALA A 135 -9.18 -0.12 -1.88
C ALA A 135 -9.85 -1.44 -2.26
N VAL A 136 -9.19 -2.55 -1.97
CA VAL A 136 -9.68 -3.89 -2.32
C VAL A 136 -9.80 -4.74 -1.07
N SER A 137 -10.98 -5.30 -0.87
CA SER A 137 -11.25 -6.18 0.28
C SER A 137 -11.85 -7.49 -0.22
N LEU A 138 -11.50 -8.58 0.47
CA LEU A 138 -12.02 -9.90 0.19
C LEU A 138 -12.94 -10.32 1.32
N ASP A 139 -14.16 -10.69 0.96
CA ASP A 139 -15.17 -11.13 1.91
C ASP A 139 -14.94 -12.58 2.37
#